data_6ffb3b47dcf659d02e271bc9380ca180
#
_entry.id   6ffb3b47dcf659d02e271bc9380ca180
#
_cell.length_a   1.000
_cell.length_b   1.000
_cell.length_c   1.000
_cell.angle_alpha   90.00
_cell.angle_beta   90.00
_cell.angle_gamma   90.00
#
_symmetry.space_group_name_H-M   'P 1'
#
loop_
_entity.id
_entity.type
_entity.pdbx_description
1 polymer ?
#
loop_
_entity_poly.entity_id
_entity_poly.type
_entity_poly.pdbx_seq_one_letter_code
_entity_poly.pdbx_strand_id
1 'polypeptide(L)'
;MRKRAQGCLLGQLAGDSLGSLVEFRAPDDIRREYPKGVRELADGGTWNTIAGQPTDDSEMALLLARMLADQGRYDPEKARKAYMFWLESGPFDCGMTVSSGLRGRPNPDSQANGAMMRISPLGIFGANHD
;
A
#
# COMPACT_ATOMS: atom_id res chain seq x y z
N MET A 1 -10.98 19.25 6.70
CA MET A 1 -10.99 17.79 6.58
C MET A 1 -10.50 17.28 5.21
N ARG A 2 -11.07 17.66 4.07
CA ARG A 2 -10.66 17.22 2.70
C ARG A 2 -9.15 17.32 2.44
N LYS A 3 -8.49 18.45 2.76
CA LYS A 3 -7.03 18.61 2.57
C LYS A 3 -6.20 17.63 3.40
N ARG A 4 -6.64 17.25 4.60
CA ARG A 4 -5.95 16.26 5.44
C ARG A 4 -6.08 14.86 4.86
N ALA A 5 -7.26 14.48 4.38
CA ALA A 5 -7.50 13.20 3.72
C ALA A 5 -6.65 13.06 2.44
N GLN A 6 -6.64 14.11 1.61
CA GLN A 6 -5.76 14.16 0.42
C GLN A 6 -4.28 14.06 0.80
N GLY A 7 -3.83 14.80 1.83
CA GLY A 7 -2.45 14.73 2.31
C GLY A 7 -2.07 13.36 2.83
N CYS A 8 -2.97 12.65 3.50
CA CYS A 8 -2.74 11.29 3.99
C CYS A 8 -2.53 10.30 2.83
N LEU A 9 -3.42 10.30 1.84
CA LEU A 9 -3.32 9.39 0.68
C LEU A 9 -2.13 9.73 -0.21
N LEU A 10 -1.87 11.02 -0.47
CA LEU A 10 -0.71 11.44 -1.25
C LEU A 10 0.61 11.16 -0.52
N GLY A 11 0.63 11.32 0.82
CA GLY A 11 1.78 10.99 1.65
C GLY A 11 2.08 9.49 1.63
N GLN A 12 1.06 8.65 1.70
CA GLN A 12 1.20 7.20 1.55
C GLN A 12 1.78 6.85 0.18
N LEU A 13 1.19 7.38 -0.89
CA LEU A 13 1.64 7.12 -2.26
C LEU A 13 3.10 7.54 -2.48
N ALA A 14 3.47 8.73 -2.00
CA ALA A 14 4.84 9.22 -2.08
C ALA A 14 5.81 8.36 -1.26
N GLY A 15 5.42 7.96 -0.04
CA GLY A 15 6.22 7.11 0.84
C GLY A 15 6.46 5.72 0.24
N ASP A 16 5.42 5.09 -0.28
CA ASP A 16 5.45 3.82 -0.98
C ASP A 16 6.39 3.88 -2.21
N SER A 17 6.16 4.85 -3.10
CA SER A 17 6.99 5.02 -4.30
C SER A 17 8.46 5.37 -4.01
N LEU A 18 8.76 6.05 -2.90
CA LEU A 18 10.14 6.28 -2.45
C LEU A 18 10.74 5.01 -1.82
N GLY A 19 9.94 4.28 -1.04
CA GLY A 19 10.34 3.04 -0.38
C GLY A 19 10.69 1.93 -1.37
N SER A 20 9.92 1.79 -2.44
CA SER A 20 10.13 0.78 -3.48
C SER A 20 11.49 0.88 -4.19
N LEU A 21 12.11 2.08 -4.20
CA LEU A 21 13.45 2.27 -4.75
C LEU A 21 14.54 1.51 -3.98
N VAL A 22 14.30 1.23 -2.70
CA VAL A 22 15.29 0.61 -1.81
C VAL A 22 14.79 -0.63 -1.09
N GLU A 23 13.60 -1.10 -1.41
CA GLU A 23 13.00 -2.28 -0.83
C GLU A 23 13.91 -3.51 -1.00
N PHE A 24 14.01 -4.35 0.04
CA PHE A 24 14.89 -5.53 0.13
C PHE A 24 16.40 -5.24 0.03
N ARG A 25 16.83 -3.99 -0.02
CA ARG A 25 18.25 -3.63 -0.06
C ARG A 25 18.86 -3.58 1.36
N ALA A 26 20.12 -3.92 1.46
CA ALA A 26 20.84 -3.83 2.73
C ALA A 26 20.97 -2.36 3.19
N PRO A 27 20.83 -2.07 4.51
CA PRO A 27 20.92 -0.70 5.03
C PRO A 27 22.21 0.03 4.67
N ASP A 28 23.35 -0.69 4.58
CA ASP A 28 24.65 -0.09 4.22
C ASP A 28 24.71 0.33 2.75
N ASP A 29 24.07 -0.43 1.86
CA ASP A 29 23.97 -0.09 0.45
C ASP A 29 23.08 1.14 0.26
N ILE A 30 21.95 1.18 0.97
CA ILE A 30 21.05 2.34 0.97
C ILE A 30 21.79 3.60 1.47
N ARG A 31 22.51 3.52 2.60
CA ARG A 31 23.27 4.65 3.14
C ARG A 31 24.36 5.15 2.19
N ARG A 32 24.98 4.23 1.46
CA ARG A 32 26.05 4.57 0.50
C ARG A 32 25.51 5.30 -0.72
N GLU A 33 24.39 4.82 -1.26
CA GLU A 33 23.77 5.39 -2.45
C GLU A 33 22.95 6.65 -2.14
N TYR A 34 22.24 6.64 -1.01
CA TYR A 34 21.38 7.73 -0.56
C TYR A 34 21.86 8.28 0.81
N PRO A 35 23.00 8.97 0.90
CA PRO A 35 23.57 9.42 2.19
C PRO A 35 22.69 10.46 2.90
N LYS A 36 21.78 11.11 2.19
CA LYS A 36 20.77 12.05 2.73
C LYS A 36 19.36 11.45 2.82
N GLY A 37 19.22 10.14 2.64
CA GLY A 37 17.96 9.41 2.50
C GLY A 37 17.37 9.53 1.09
N VAL A 38 16.44 8.64 0.78
CA VAL A 38 15.69 8.65 -0.49
C VAL A 38 14.69 9.80 -0.43
N ARG A 39 14.85 10.82 -1.27
CA ARG A 39 14.05 12.06 -1.23
C ARG A 39 13.45 12.47 -2.55
N GLU A 40 13.82 11.80 -3.64
CA GLU A 40 13.38 12.10 -4.98
C GLU A 40 12.84 10.84 -5.63
N LEU A 41 11.74 10.96 -6.33
CA LEU A 41 11.16 9.90 -7.12
C LEU A 41 12.04 9.68 -8.37
N ALA A 42 12.39 8.44 -8.65
CA ALA A 42 13.24 8.07 -9.77
C ALA A 42 12.73 6.77 -10.42
N ASP A 43 13.13 6.54 -11.66
CA ASP A 43 12.93 5.26 -12.31
C ASP A 43 13.86 4.19 -11.73
N GLY A 44 13.41 2.94 -11.71
CA GLY A 44 14.22 1.80 -11.28
C GLY A 44 13.77 1.20 -9.95
N GLY A 45 14.69 1.06 -9.00
CA GLY A 45 14.44 0.37 -7.72
C GLY A 45 14.31 -1.14 -7.87
N THR A 46 13.83 -1.80 -6.82
CA THR A 46 13.71 -3.27 -6.74
C THR A 46 12.80 -3.83 -7.84
N TRP A 47 11.75 -3.13 -8.17
CA TRP A 47 10.74 -3.55 -9.14
C TRP A 47 10.90 -2.95 -10.54
N ASN A 48 11.96 -2.16 -10.75
CA ASN A 48 12.22 -1.46 -12.02
C ASN A 48 11.01 -0.65 -12.51
N THR A 49 10.40 0.11 -11.60
CA THR A 49 9.22 0.92 -11.84
C THR A 49 9.58 2.29 -12.41
N ILE A 50 8.61 2.99 -12.98
CA ILE A 50 8.74 4.40 -13.32
C ILE A 50 8.64 5.28 -12.07
N ALA A 51 9.23 6.47 -12.12
CA ALA A 51 9.21 7.44 -11.02
C ALA A 51 7.78 7.71 -10.54
N GLY A 52 7.53 7.47 -9.26
CA GLY A 52 6.22 7.70 -8.64
C GLY A 52 5.21 6.56 -8.83
N GLN A 53 5.58 5.45 -9.43
CA GLN A 53 4.72 4.26 -9.48
C GLN A 53 4.64 3.65 -8.08
N PRO A 54 3.43 3.43 -7.54
CA PRO A 54 3.23 2.76 -6.25
C PRO A 54 3.32 1.24 -6.38
N THR A 55 3.38 0.58 -5.22
CA THR A 55 3.31 -0.87 -5.06
C THR A 55 1.96 -1.32 -4.47
N ASP A 56 1.88 -2.54 -3.95
CA ASP A 56 0.67 -3.10 -3.33
C ASP A 56 0.17 -2.29 -2.13
N ASP A 57 1.05 -1.60 -1.41
CA ASP A 57 0.70 -0.69 -0.31
C ASP A 57 -0.38 0.33 -0.71
N SER A 58 -0.12 1.09 -1.75
CA SER A 58 -1.04 2.14 -2.21
C SER A 58 -2.15 1.62 -3.10
N GLU A 59 -1.88 0.61 -3.93
CA GLU A 59 -2.90 -0.01 -4.78
C GLU A 59 -4.05 -0.57 -3.93
N MET A 60 -3.72 -1.32 -2.88
CA MET A 60 -4.73 -1.87 -1.97
C MET A 60 -5.41 -0.80 -1.11
N ALA A 61 -4.69 0.24 -0.69
CA ALA A 61 -5.29 1.38 0.01
C ALA A 61 -6.32 2.10 -0.87
N LEU A 62 -6.00 2.33 -2.15
CA LEU A 62 -6.94 2.97 -3.09
C LEU A 62 -8.19 2.12 -3.35
N LEU A 63 -8.06 0.80 -3.42
CA LEU A 63 -9.20 -0.11 -3.53
C LEU A 63 -10.11 -0.01 -2.30
N LEU A 64 -9.52 0.03 -1.10
CA LEU A 64 -10.26 0.22 0.14
C LEU A 64 -10.95 1.59 0.18
N ALA A 65 -10.26 2.65 -0.22
CA ALA A 65 -10.84 4.00 -0.29
C ALA A 65 -12.05 4.06 -1.23
N ARG A 66 -11.95 3.44 -2.40
CA ARG A 66 -13.07 3.34 -3.35
C ARG A 66 -14.24 2.58 -2.75
N MET A 67 -13.99 1.42 -2.16
CA MET A 67 -15.04 0.62 -1.51
C MET A 67 -15.76 1.43 -0.43
N LEU A 68 -15.03 2.14 0.44
CA LEU A 68 -15.60 2.99 1.48
C LEU A 68 -16.44 4.15 0.89
N ALA A 69 -15.94 4.80 -0.17
CA ALA A 69 -16.66 5.87 -0.85
C ALA A 69 -17.95 5.39 -1.51
N ASP A 70 -17.90 4.22 -2.16
CA ASP A 70 -19.06 3.64 -2.86
C ASP A 70 -20.13 3.10 -1.90
N GLN A 71 -19.71 2.52 -0.77
CA GLN A 71 -20.64 1.88 0.17
C GLN A 71 -21.10 2.83 1.30
N GLY A 72 -20.38 3.92 1.57
CA GLY A 72 -20.62 4.78 2.74
C GLY A 72 -20.44 4.06 4.09
N ARG A 73 -19.81 2.89 4.08
CA ARG A 73 -19.51 2.05 5.26
C ARG A 73 -18.42 1.04 4.93
N TYR A 74 -17.80 0.48 5.96
CA TYR A 74 -16.92 -0.68 5.76
C TYR A 74 -17.78 -1.93 5.50
N ASP A 75 -17.48 -2.61 4.41
CA ASP A 75 -18.10 -3.88 4.03
C ASP A 75 -16.99 -4.90 3.74
N PRO A 76 -16.79 -5.91 4.62
CA PRO A 76 -15.68 -6.86 4.48
C PRO A 76 -15.77 -7.71 3.20
N GLU A 77 -16.98 -8.05 2.75
CA GLU A 77 -17.16 -8.83 1.54
C GLU A 77 -16.83 -8.02 0.28
N LYS A 78 -17.21 -6.76 0.26
CA LYS A 78 -16.86 -5.84 -0.84
C LYS A 78 -15.35 -5.56 -0.86
N ALA A 79 -14.74 -5.32 0.30
CA ALA A 79 -13.30 -5.15 0.41
C ALA A 79 -12.56 -6.39 -0.08
N ARG A 80 -12.98 -7.59 0.35
CA ARG A 80 -12.39 -8.84 -0.10
C ARG A 80 -12.51 -9.02 -1.61
N LYS A 81 -13.67 -8.74 -2.20
CA LYS A 81 -13.89 -8.82 -3.65
C LYS A 81 -12.96 -7.87 -4.42
N ALA A 82 -12.79 -6.64 -3.93
CA ALA A 82 -11.89 -5.66 -4.54
C ALA A 82 -10.43 -6.15 -4.51
N TYR A 83 -9.99 -6.71 -3.38
CA TYR A 83 -8.64 -7.26 -3.24
C TYR A 83 -8.43 -8.54 -4.06
N MET A 84 -9.44 -9.40 -4.18
CA MET A 84 -9.35 -10.58 -5.04
C MET A 84 -9.23 -10.18 -6.53
N PHE A 85 -10.04 -9.22 -6.97
CA PHE A 85 -9.92 -8.67 -8.33
C PHE A 85 -8.50 -8.14 -8.62
N TRP A 86 -7.94 -7.40 -7.66
CA TRP A 86 -6.56 -6.91 -7.76
C TRP A 86 -5.54 -8.06 -7.81
N LEU A 87 -5.66 -9.06 -6.94
CA LEU A 87 -4.77 -10.22 -6.92
C LEU A 87 -4.83 -11.00 -8.25
N GLU A 88 -6.01 -11.13 -8.83
CA GLU A 88 -6.23 -11.81 -10.11
C GLU A 88 -5.70 -11.03 -11.32
N SER A 89 -5.50 -9.71 -11.18
CA SER A 89 -4.87 -8.90 -12.23
C SER A 89 -3.37 -9.16 -12.41
N GLY A 90 -2.75 -9.92 -11.51
CA GLY A 90 -1.33 -10.25 -11.55
C GLY A 90 -0.43 -9.08 -11.19
N PRO A 91 -0.61 -8.44 -10.01
CA PRO A 91 0.22 -7.32 -9.58
C PRO A 91 1.70 -7.73 -9.56
N PHE A 92 2.60 -6.81 -9.89
CA PHE A 92 4.04 -7.06 -9.93
C PHE A 92 4.63 -7.23 -8.53
N ASP A 93 3.99 -6.62 -7.52
CA ASP A 93 4.32 -6.78 -6.11
C ASP A 93 3.09 -7.28 -5.34
N CYS A 94 3.27 -8.34 -4.59
CA CYS A 94 2.23 -8.91 -3.73
C CYS A 94 2.85 -9.74 -2.61
N GLY A 95 2.79 -9.25 -1.39
CA GLY A 95 3.27 -9.96 -0.21
C GLY A 95 2.65 -11.35 -0.04
N MET A 96 3.46 -12.36 0.34
CA MET A 96 3.01 -13.73 0.53
C MET A 96 1.85 -13.85 1.54
N THR A 97 1.88 -13.07 2.62
CA THR A 97 0.82 -13.05 3.65
C THR A 97 -0.50 -12.55 3.06
N VAL A 98 -0.46 -11.50 2.24
CA VAL A 98 -1.64 -10.96 1.54
C VAL A 98 -2.20 -12.00 0.57
N SER A 99 -1.35 -12.53 -0.30
CA SER A 99 -1.74 -13.53 -1.29
C SER A 99 -2.35 -14.79 -0.64
N SER A 100 -1.71 -15.33 0.40
CA SER A 100 -2.20 -16.52 1.12
C SER A 100 -3.51 -16.23 1.83
N GLY A 101 -3.63 -15.09 2.52
CA GLY A 101 -4.83 -14.70 3.24
C GLY A 101 -6.04 -14.52 2.31
N LEU A 102 -5.87 -13.87 1.18
CA LEU A 102 -6.92 -13.70 0.18
C LEU A 102 -7.40 -15.03 -0.42
N ARG A 103 -6.50 -16.00 -0.56
CA ARG A 103 -6.80 -17.36 -1.03
C ARG A 103 -7.33 -18.29 0.07
N GLY A 104 -7.68 -17.76 1.25
CA GLY A 104 -8.25 -18.51 2.34
C GLY A 104 -7.24 -19.34 3.16
N ARG A 105 -5.96 -18.98 3.10
CA ARG A 105 -4.86 -19.61 3.87
C ARG A 105 -4.14 -18.57 4.72
N PRO A 106 -4.83 -17.92 5.68
CA PRO A 106 -4.21 -16.92 6.52
C PRO A 106 -3.11 -17.54 7.40
N ASN A 107 -2.01 -16.81 7.59
CA ASN A 107 -0.99 -17.16 8.55
C ASN A 107 -1.16 -16.28 9.79
N PRO A 108 -1.68 -16.81 10.92
CA PRO A 108 -1.91 -16.04 12.13
C PRO A 108 -0.62 -15.57 12.81
N ASP A 109 0.51 -16.24 12.55
CA ASP A 109 1.81 -15.92 13.13
C ASP A 109 2.62 -14.92 12.31
N SER A 110 2.07 -14.47 11.17
CA SER A 110 2.74 -13.52 10.29
C SER A 110 2.86 -12.14 10.95
N GLN A 111 4.08 -11.62 10.99
CA GLN A 111 4.38 -10.24 11.43
C GLN A 111 4.50 -9.26 10.24
N ALA A 112 4.16 -9.69 9.03
CA ALA A 112 4.16 -8.82 7.86
C ALA A 112 3.13 -7.70 8.00
N ASN A 113 3.46 -6.51 7.49
CA ASN A 113 2.62 -5.33 7.61
C ASN A 113 1.45 -5.27 6.61
N GLY A 114 1.25 -6.30 5.79
CA GLY A 114 0.27 -6.33 4.71
C GLY A 114 -1.16 -5.95 5.05
N ALA A 115 -1.55 -6.03 6.35
CA ALA A 115 -2.81 -5.47 6.81
C ALA A 115 -2.70 -3.97 7.10
N MET A 116 -1.60 -3.52 7.73
CA MET A 116 -1.43 -2.15 8.20
C MET A 116 -1.12 -1.18 7.06
N MET A 117 -0.35 -1.57 6.07
CA MET A 117 0.06 -0.76 4.93
C MET A 117 -1.12 -0.12 4.17
N ARG A 118 -2.30 -0.73 4.17
CA ARG A 118 -3.46 -0.35 3.36
C ARG A 118 -4.61 0.30 4.13
N ILE A 119 -4.51 0.49 5.46
CA ILE A 119 -5.66 0.91 6.30
C ILE A 119 -5.84 2.42 6.43
N SER A 120 -4.99 3.26 5.88
CA SER A 120 -5.11 4.72 5.95
C SER A 120 -6.51 5.24 5.56
N PRO A 121 -7.22 4.66 4.54
CA PRO A 121 -8.58 5.06 4.21
C PRO A 121 -9.59 4.81 5.33
N LEU A 122 -9.40 3.79 6.18
CA LEU A 122 -10.27 3.56 7.34
C LEU A 122 -10.12 4.69 8.37
N GLY A 123 -8.89 5.13 8.62
CA GLY A 123 -8.65 6.27 9.50
C GLY A 123 -9.27 7.57 8.97
N ILE A 124 -9.18 7.81 7.65
CA ILE A 124 -9.84 8.96 7.01
C ILE A 124 -11.36 8.85 7.11
N PHE A 125 -11.91 7.67 6.90
CA PHE A 125 -13.35 7.41 6.94
C PHE A 125 -13.87 7.56 8.37
N GLY A 126 -13.23 6.95 9.37
CA GLY A 126 -13.61 7.04 10.78
C GLY A 126 -13.58 8.46 11.32
N ALA A 127 -12.58 9.27 10.95
CA ALA A 127 -12.49 10.66 11.37
C ALA A 127 -13.64 11.57 10.85
N ASN A 128 -14.54 11.06 10.01
CA ASN A 128 -15.70 11.76 9.48
C ASN A 128 -17.03 11.24 10.05
N HIS A 129 -17.00 10.21 10.88
CA HIS A 129 -18.19 9.47 11.34
C HIS A 129 -18.31 9.41 12.90
N ASP A 130 -17.57 10.26 13.62
CA ASP A 130 -17.71 10.44 15.07
C ASP A 130 -18.84 11.43 15.42
#